data_e087bcfb2eb213a1b589efd4593beadf
#
_entry.id   e087bcfb2eb213a1b589efd4593beadf
#
_cell.length_a   1.000
_cell.length_b   1.000
_cell.length_c   1.000
_cell.angle_alpha   90.00
_cell.angle_beta   90.00
_cell.angle_gamma   90.00
#
_symmetry.space_group_name_H-M   'P 1'
#
loop_
_entity.id
_entity.type
_entity.pdbx_description
1 polymer ?
#
loop_
_entity_poly.entity_id
_entity_poly.type
_entity_poly.pdbx_seq_one_letter_code
_entity_poly.pdbx_strand_id
1 'polypeptide(L)'
;AYEMPTVTGVQTCALPIFVTCMFFGAISGSGPATVAAIGALTIPAMTERGYDKYFAAALVAAAGCVGVMIPPSNPFVVYGISAQVSIGDLFMSGIVPGIMTGLVLMGYCYCYARKRGWSGAARKRTAATLGQAAWDAKWALMVPVIVLGGIYGGIMTPTEAAAIAAFYGMIVGLFLYREMGVRRFCAACVESCETSSIIIVLMAMATLFGNIMTIEDVPGTIARGILGLTTSKIIVLLLINVLLLIVGTFMEALAAIVILTPILLPVVTGVGVTPLHFGVIIVVNLAIGFITPPVGVNLFVASGVARARLERISGMALPMIALMLLVLLICTYLPQVPLCIVGHH
;
A
#
# COMPACT_ATOMS: atom_id res chain seq x y z
N ALA A 1 -22.95 -7.70 14.28
CA ALA A 1 -21.78 -8.22 14.97
C ALA A 1 -21.17 -9.36 14.15
N TYR A 2 -20.14 -9.04 13.37
CA TYR A 2 -19.40 -10.06 12.59
C TYR A 2 -18.42 -10.74 13.54
N GLU A 3 -18.71 -11.96 13.94
CA GLU A 3 -17.80 -12.78 14.72
C GLU A 3 -16.76 -13.43 13.81
N MET A 4 -15.50 -13.03 13.92
CA MET A 4 -14.38 -13.65 13.19
C MET A 4 -13.99 -15.03 13.79
N PRO A 5 -13.66 -16.02 12.95
CA PRO A 5 -13.41 -17.39 13.35
C PRO A 5 -11.99 -17.69 13.83
N THR A 6 -11.90 -18.64 14.71
CA THR A 6 -10.69 -19.13 15.35
C THR A 6 -9.98 -20.24 14.55
N VAL A 7 -8.70 -20.07 14.31
CA VAL A 7 -7.72 -21.15 14.20
C VAL A 7 -6.66 -20.85 15.24
N THR A 8 -6.53 -21.74 16.25
CA THR A 8 -5.59 -21.70 17.40
C THR A 8 -5.23 -20.30 17.92
N GLY A 9 -5.67 -19.99 19.09
CA GLY A 9 -5.61 -18.83 20.00
C GLY A 9 -4.78 -17.58 19.71
N VAL A 10 -3.78 -17.59 18.85
CA VAL A 10 -2.92 -16.45 18.51
C VAL A 10 -3.00 -16.08 17.03
N GLN A 11 -3.35 -17.03 16.16
CA GLN A 11 -3.50 -16.82 14.72
C GLN A 11 -4.74 -15.99 14.37
N THR A 12 -5.64 -15.78 15.33
CA THR A 12 -6.99 -15.37 15.06
C THR A 12 -7.23 -13.89 14.82
N CYS A 13 -6.29 -13.01 15.13
CA CYS A 13 -6.51 -11.58 14.90
C CYS A 13 -5.53 -10.99 13.90
N ALA A 14 -4.24 -11.26 14.00
CA ALA A 14 -3.25 -10.62 13.14
C ALA A 14 -3.31 -11.13 11.69
N LEU A 15 -3.33 -12.45 11.48
CA LEU A 15 -3.34 -13.04 10.14
C LEU A 15 -4.56 -12.62 9.30
N PRO A 16 -5.81 -12.78 9.78
CA PRO A 16 -6.98 -12.31 9.05
C PRO A 16 -6.98 -10.81 8.76
N ILE A 17 -6.47 -9.99 9.69
CA ILE A 17 -6.42 -8.53 9.51
C ILE A 17 -5.47 -8.18 8.36
N PHE A 18 -4.26 -8.74 8.32
CA PHE A 18 -3.33 -8.50 7.21
C PHE A 18 -3.94 -8.97 5.89
N VAL A 19 -4.48 -10.18 5.83
CA VAL A 19 -5.15 -10.69 4.61
C VAL A 19 -6.30 -9.79 4.19
N THR A 20 -7.16 -9.37 5.13
CA THR A 20 -8.27 -8.46 4.83
C THR A 20 -7.77 -7.10 4.35
N CYS A 21 -6.73 -6.54 4.98
CA CYS A 21 -6.12 -5.27 4.54
C CYS A 21 -5.46 -5.40 3.16
N MET A 22 -4.84 -6.54 2.86
CA MET A 22 -4.27 -6.81 1.54
C MET A 22 -5.36 -6.81 0.46
N PHE A 23 -6.46 -7.53 0.69
CA PHE A 23 -7.59 -7.56 -0.25
C PHE A 23 -8.29 -6.20 -0.35
N PHE A 24 -8.58 -5.56 0.77
CA PHE A 24 -9.23 -4.25 0.77
C PHE A 24 -8.32 -3.18 0.17
N GLY A 25 -7.03 -3.23 0.47
CA GLY A 25 -6.04 -2.33 -0.10
C GLY A 25 -5.93 -2.47 -1.62
N ALA A 26 -5.96 -3.71 -2.13
CA ALA A 26 -6.01 -3.98 -3.56
C ALA A 26 -7.30 -3.43 -4.25
N ILE A 27 -8.39 -3.26 -3.52
CA ILE A 27 -9.62 -2.64 -4.04
C ILE A 27 -9.55 -1.13 -3.94
N SER A 28 -9.11 -0.59 -2.78
CA SER A 28 -9.11 0.85 -2.50
C SER A 28 -7.90 1.59 -3.07
N GLY A 29 -6.77 0.90 -3.23
CA GLY A 29 -5.49 1.50 -3.65
C GLY A 29 -4.93 2.54 -2.67
N SER A 30 -5.49 2.67 -1.46
CA SER A 30 -5.18 3.73 -0.49
C SER A 30 -4.93 3.15 0.90
N GLY A 31 -3.76 3.45 1.48
CA GLY A 31 -3.40 3.07 2.84
C GLY A 31 -4.32 3.67 3.91
N PRO A 32 -4.48 4.99 3.95
CA PRO A 32 -5.36 5.65 4.91
C PRO A 32 -6.81 5.17 4.86
N ALA A 33 -7.37 4.96 3.66
CA ALA A 33 -8.72 4.43 3.48
C ALA A 33 -8.84 3.00 4.03
N THR A 34 -7.82 2.17 3.80
CA THR A 34 -7.75 0.80 4.34
C THR A 34 -7.70 0.82 5.87
N VAL A 35 -6.88 1.69 6.46
CA VAL A 35 -6.78 1.85 7.92
C VAL A 35 -8.10 2.33 8.51
N ALA A 36 -8.78 3.29 7.90
CA ALA A 36 -10.06 3.80 8.36
C ALA A 36 -11.14 2.72 8.35
N ALA A 37 -11.32 2.04 7.21
CA ALA A 37 -12.36 1.04 7.02
C ALA A 37 -12.15 -0.21 7.88
N ILE A 38 -10.97 -0.81 7.77
CA ILE A 38 -10.66 -2.05 8.49
C ILE A 38 -10.43 -1.77 9.97
N GLY A 39 -9.79 -0.64 10.31
CA GLY A 39 -9.53 -0.24 11.69
C GLY A 39 -10.80 -0.02 12.50
N ALA A 40 -11.82 0.59 11.92
CA ALA A 40 -13.10 0.81 12.58
C ALA A 40 -13.77 -0.49 13.04
N LEU A 41 -13.56 -1.58 12.33
CA LEU A 41 -14.10 -2.89 12.66
C LEU A 41 -13.18 -3.71 13.58
N THR A 42 -11.86 -3.67 13.28
CA THR A 42 -10.91 -4.61 13.89
C THR A 42 -10.34 -4.13 15.20
N ILE A 43 -10.08 -2.82 15.37
CA ILE A 43 -9.52 -2.28 16.62
C ILE A 43 -10.44 -2.53 17.82
N PRO A 44 -11.77 -2.22 17.77
CA PRO A 44 -12.68 -2.57 18.85
C PRO A 44 -12.73 -4.07 19.12
N ALA A 45 -12.87 -4.88 18.06
CA ALA A 45 -12.94 -6.33 18.19
C ALA A 45 -11.68 -6.97 18.80
N MET A 46 -10.48 -6.42 18.54
CA MET A 46 -9.24 -6.84 19.18
C MET A 46 -9.20 -6.43 20.65
N THR A 47 -9.60 -5.19 20.96
CA THR A 47 -9.60 -4.64 22.32
C THR A 47 -10.55 -5.41 23.23
N GLU A 48 -11.74 -5.76 22.76
CA GLU A 48 -12.70 -6.62 23.47
C GLU A 48 -12.14 -8.01 23.78
N ARG A 49 -11.18 -8.48 23.00
CA ARG A 49 -10.47 -9.76 23.20
C ARG A 49 -9.21 -9.65 24.05
N GLY A 50 -8.99 -8.50 24.69
CA GLY A 50 -7.86 -8.26 25.60
C GLY A 50 -6.54 -7.88 24.92
N TYR A 51 -6.55 -7.54 23.61
CA TYR A 51 -5.38 -6.97 22.98
C TYR A 51 -5.17 -5.52 23.42
N ASP A 52 -3.91 -5.13 23.54
CA ASP A 52 -3.56 -3.73 23.78
C ASP A 52 -4.06 -2.86 22.62
N LYS A 53 -4.78 -1.79 22.95
CA LYS A 53 -5.39 -0.87 21.99
C LYS A 53 -4.35 -0.19 21.10
N TYR A 54 -3.18 0.15 21.65
CA TYR A 54 -2.11 0.79 20.92
C TYR A 54 -1.45 -0.17 19.93
N PHE A 55 -1.29 -1.44 20.35
CA PHE A 55 -0.80 -2.48 19.46
C PHE A 55 -1.79 -2.76 18.33
N ALA A 56 -3.09 -2.86 18.62
CA ALA A 56 -4.12 -3.08 17.61
C ALA A 56 -4.14 -1.94 16.57
N ALA A 57 -4.02 -0.69 17.01
CA ALA A 57 -3.94 0.48 16.13
C ALA A 57 -2.67 0.48 15.27
N ALA A 58 -1.50 0.17 15.85
CA ALA A 58 -0.24 0.06 15.13
C ALA A 58 -0.26 -1.06 14.08
N LEU A 59 -0.86 -2.22 14.44
CA LEU A 59 -1.02 -3.35 13.53
C LEU A 59 -1.87 -2.99 12.31
N VAL A 60 -3.01 -2.33 12.52
CA VAL A 60 -3.89 -1.91 11.42
C VAL A 60 -3.22 -0.84 10.55
N ALA A 61 -2.48 0.10 11.16
CA ALA A 61 -1.72 1.10 10.42
C ALA A 61 -0.65 0.45 9.51
N ALA A 62 0.08 -0.54 10.03
CA ALA A 62 1.07 -1.30 9.25
C ALA A 62 0.41 -2.15 8.16
N ALA A 63 -0.72 -2.79 8.45
CA ALA A 63 -1.46 -3.58 7.47
C ALA A 63 -1.99 -2.72 6.31
N GLY A 64 -2.38 -1.47 6.58
CA GLY A 64 -2.76 -0.50 5.55
C GLY A 64 -1.62 -0.17 4.58
N CYS A 65 -0.36 -0.14 5.04
CA CYS A 65 0.81 0.03 4.16
C CYS A 65 0.97 -1.15 3.19
N VAL A 66 0.76 -2.37 3.67
CA VAL A 66 0.84 -3.57 2.83
C VAL A 66 -0.22 -3.53 1.72
N GLY A 67 -1.43 -3.03 2.04
CA GLY A 67 -2.50 -2.85 1.06
C GLY A 67 -2.13 -1.93 -0.11
N VAL A 68 -1.29 -0.92 0.13
CA VAL A 68 -0.80 -0.02 -0.94
C VAL A 68 0.26 -0.68 -1.80
N MET A 69 1.05 -1.60 -1.25
CA MET A 69 2.11 -2.31 -1.99
C MET A 69 1.55 -3.39 -2.92
N ILE A 70 0.36 -3.92 -2.62
CA ILE A 70 -0.26 -5.00 -3.39
C ILE A 70 -1.15 -4.41 -4.48
N PRO A 71 -0.96 -4.82 -5.75
CA PRO A 71 -1.78 -4.35 -6.86
C PRO A 71 -3.25 -4.79 -6.79
N PRO A 72 -4.15 -4.01 -7.41
CA PRO A 72 -3.92 -2.71 -8.04
C PRO A 72 -3.72 -1.58 -7.02
N SER A 73 -2.77 -0.68 -7.30
CA SER A 73 -2.33 0.37 -6.37
C SER A 73 -2.17 1.70 -7.08
N ASN A 74 -2.76 2.77 -6.53
CA ASN A 74 -2.68 4.11 -7.09
C ASN A 74 -1.24 4.64 -7.21
N PRO A 75 -0.34 4.48 -6.22
CA PRO A 75 1.06 4.87 -6.33
C PRO A 75 1.79 4.25 -7.52
N PHE A 76 1.57 2.95 -7.81
CA PHE A 76 2.18 2.32 -8.97
C PHE A 76 1.65 2.89 -10.30
N VAL A 77 0.35 3.21 -10.38
CA VAL A 77 -0.23 3.86 -11.58
C VAL A 77 0.41 5.23 -11.81
N VAL A 78 0.46 6.07 -10.78
CA VAL A 78 1.02 7.42 -10.86
C VAL A 78 2.51 7.38 -11.20
N TYR A 79 3.26 6.47 -10.58
CA TYR A 79 4.67 6.29 -10.93
C TYR A 79 4.84 5.83 -12.38
N GLY A 80 4.06 4.86 -12.84
CA GLY A 80 4.11 4.35 -14.21
C GLY A 80 3.90 5.44 -15.27
N ILE A 81 2.94 6.34 -15.00
CA ILE A 81 2.69 7.51 -15.86
C ILE A 81 3.86 8.49 -15.81
N SER A 82 4.37 8.80 -14.60
CA SER A 82 5.46 9.78 -14.42
C SER A 82 6.80 9.30 -14.99
N ALA A 83 7.09 8.00 -14.86
CA ALA A 83 8.34 7.39 -15.33
C ALA A 83 8.24 6.79 -16.75
N GLN A 84 7.06 6.83 -17.38
CA GLN A 84 6.77 6.22 -18.68
C GLN A 84 7.10 4.71 -18.71
N VAL A 85 6.72 3.98 -17.64
CA VAL A 85 6.94 2.54 -17.48
C VAL A 85 5.61 1.80 -17.53
N SER A 86 5.63 0.54 -17.99
CA SER A 86 4.46 -0.31 -18.01
C SER A 86 3.84 -0.48 -16.61
N ILE A 87 2.59 -0.08 -16.47
CA ILE A 87 1.83 -0.21 -15.21
C ILE A 87 1.58 -1.69 -14.88
N GLY A 88 1.38 -2.53 -15.90
CA GLY A 88 1.22 -3.97 -15.72
C GLY A 88 2.46 -4.62 -15.08
N ASP A 89 3.66 -4.29 -15.59
CA ASP A 89 4.92 -4.80 -15.05
C ASP A 89 5.20 -4.26 -13.65
N LEU A 90 4.83 -3.00 -13.37
CA LEU A 90 4.90 -2.42 -12.04
C LEU A 90 3.98 -3.17 -11.05
N PHE A 91 2.79 -3.51 -11.48
CA PHE A 91 1.87 -4.29 -10.66
C PHE A 91 2.45 -5.69 -10.36
N MET A 92 2.99 -6.38 -11.37
CA MET A 92 3.66 -7.67 -11.14
C MET A 92 4.82 -7.54 -10.16
N SER A 93 5.65 -6.51 -10.31
CA SER A 93 6.80 -6.26 -9.44
C SER A 93 6.41 -5.94 -8.00
N GLY A 94 5.23 -5.36 -7.75
CA GLY A 94 4.74 -5.00 -6.42
C GLY A 94 4.22 -6.20 -5.60
N ILE A 95 3.83 -7.30 -6.25
CA ILE A 95 3.25 -8.47 -5.58
C ILE A 95 4.22 -9.06 -4.56
N VAL A 96 5.46 -9.31 -4.97
CA VAL A 96 6.47 -9.97 -4.12
C VAL A 96 6.84 -9.14 -2.89
N PRO A 97 7.19 -7.85 -3.01
CA PRO A 97 7.42 -6.99 -1.86
C PRO A 97 6.22 -6.90 -0.91
N GLY A 98 5.00 -6.79 -1.46
CA GLY A 98 3.77 -6.74 -0.68
C GLY A 98 3.54 -8.01 0.13
N ILE A 99 3.66 -9.19 -0.50
CA ILE A 99 3.53 -10.48 0.18
C ILE A 99 4.64 -10.67 1.22
N MET A 100 5.89 -10.36 0.89
CA MET A 100 7.01 -10.46 1.83
C MET A 100 6.77 -9.59 3.07
N THR A 101 6.37 -8.34 2.87
CA THR A 101 6.07 -7.42 3.96
C THR A 101 4.92 -7.96 4.81
N GLY A 102 3.85 -8.43 4.20
CA GLY A 102 2.72 -9.05 4.89
C GLY A 102 3.13 -10.25 5.74
N LEU A 103 3.91 -11.18 5.17
CA LEU A 103 4.38 -12.39 5.88
C LEU A 103 5.29 -12.05 7.07
N VAL A 104 6.24 -11.13 6.89
CA VAL A 104 7.16 -10.71 7.97
C VAL A 104 6.39 -10.06 9.11
N LEU A 105 5.44 -9.16 8.79
CA LEU A 105 4.61 -8.50 9.79
C LEU A 105 3.65 -9.49 10.49
N MET A 106 3.06 -10.43 9.77
CA MET A 106 2.25 -11.51 10.35
C MET A 106 3.06 -12.36 11.33
N GLY A 107 4.28 -12.74 10.94
CA GLY A 107 5.21 -13.48 11.81
C GLY A 107 5.55 -12.72 13.10
N TYR A 108 5.86 -11.43 12.98
CA TYR A 108 6.12 -10.57 14.14
C TYR A 108 4.90 -10.49 15.07
N CYS A 109 3.72 -10.19 14.53
CA CYS A 109 2.50 -10.07 15.32
C CYS A 109 2.11 -11.38 16.01
N TYR A 110 2.33 -12.53 15.34
CA TYR A 110 2.15 -13.84 15.93
C TYR A 110 3.08 -14.05 17.14
N CYS A 111 4.38 -13.81 16.97
CA CYS A 111 5.35 -13.97 18.05
C CYS A 111 5.08 -13.01 19.21
N TYR A 112 4.72 -11.76 18.92
CA TYR A 112 4.43 -10.76 19.93
C TYR A 112 3.18 -11.12 20.75
N ALA A 113 2.07 -11.49 20.09
CA ALA A 113 0.84 -11.87 20.73
C ALA A 113 1.02 -13.14 21.61
N ARG A 114 1.80 -14.12 21.12
CA ARG A 114 2.14 -15.32 21.89
C ARG A 114 2.92 -15.01 23.15
N LYS A 115 3.91 -14.10 23.09
CA LYS A 115 4.70 -13.67 24.27
C LYS A 115 3.85 -12.95 25.31
N ARG A 116 2.80 -12.26 24.90
CA ARG A 116 1.88 -11.53 25.80
C ARG A 116 0.75 -12.40 26.34
N GLY A 117 0.64 -13.66 25.91
CA GLY A 117 -0.42 -14.54 26.34
C GLY A 117 -1.82 -14.16 25.83
N TRP A 118 -1.87 -13.34 24.75
CA TRP A 118 -3.14 -12.98 24.14
C TRP A 118 -3.67 -14.16 23.34
N SER A 119 -4.58 -14.89 23.94
CA SER A 119 -5.26 -16.02 23.33
C SER A 119 -6.67 -15.59 22.92
N GLY A 120 -6.90 -15.52 21.63
CA GLY A 120 -8.27 -15.34 21.11
C GLY A 120 -9.14 -16.54 21.50
N ALA A 121 -10.37 -16.30 21.92
CA ALA A 121 -11.32 -17.36 22.23
C ALA A 121 -11.54 -18.29 21.04
N ALA A 122 -11.32 -19.57 21.24
CA ALA A 122 -11.46 -20.59 20.22
C ALA A 122 -12.94 -20.85 19.91
N ARG A 123 -13.48 -20.24 18.85
CA ARG A 123 -14.74 -20.69 18.26
C ARG A 123 -14.43 -21.58 17.06
N LYS A 124 -14.74 -22.86 17.14
CA LYS A 124 -14.58 -23.80 16.02
C LYS A 124 -15.42 -23.30 14.83
N ARG A 125 -14.78 -22.92 13.74
CA ARG A 125 -15.44 -22.73 12.46
C ARG A 125 -15.17 -23.91 11.57
N THR A 126 -16.23 -24.39 10.97
CA THR A 126 -16.20 -25.45 9.97
C THR A 126 -15.82 -24.84 8.62
N ALA A 127 -15.13 -25.58 7.76
CA ALA A 127 -14.81 -25.16 6.38
C ALA A 127 -16.04 -24.64 5.61
N ALA A 128 -17.24 -25.16 5.96
CA ALA A 128 -18.51 -24.70 5.42
C ALA A 128 -18.81 -23.21 5.70
N THR A 129 -18.48 -22.71 6.90
CA THR A 129 -18.72 -21.28 7.22
C THR A 129 -17.75 -20.34 6.50
N LEU A 130 -16.52 -20.80 6.20
CA LEU A 130 -15.57 -20.05 5.40
C LEU A 130 -16.01 -19.99 3.93
N GLY A 131 -16.49 -21.12 3.38
CA GLY A 131 -17.05 -21.20 2.05
C GLY A 131 -18.28 -20.31 1.87
N GLN A 132 -19.16 -20.27 2.88
CA GLN A 132 -20.33 -19.41 2.85
C GLN A 132 -19.97 -17.92 2.89
N ALA A 133 -19.03 -17.51 3.75
CA ALA A 133 -18.53 -16.14 3.79
C ALA A 133 -17.85 -15.72 2.47
N ALA A 134 -17.07 -16.61 1.86
CA ALA A 134 -16.46 -16.36 0.55
C ALA A 134 -17.52 -16.26 -0.57
N TRP A 135 -18.58 -17.09 -0.49
CA TRP A 135 -19.69 -17.01 -1.42
C TRP A 135 -20.47 -15.72 -1.30
N ASP A 136 -20.71 -15.23 -0.07
CA ASP A 136 -21.39 -13.96 0.18
C ASP A 136 -20.56 -12.76 -0.31
N ALA A 137 -19.23 -12.84 -0.18
CA ALA A 137 -18.28 -11.82 -0.63
C ALA A 137 -17.86 -11.96 -2.12
N LYS A 138 -18.32 -12.97 -2.83
CA LYS A 138 -17.84 -13.30 -4.19
C LYS A 138 -17.87 -12.13 -5.17
N TRP A 139 -18.90 -11.32 -5.11
CA TRP A 139 -19.05 -10.17 -6.01
C TRP A 139 -18.03 -9.07 -5.72
N ALA A 140 -17.71 -8.81 -4.45
CA ALA A 140 -16.65 -7.88 -4.09
C ALA A 140 -15.26 -8.43 -4.46
N LEU A 141 -15.02 -9.73 -4.25
CA LEU A 141 -13.77 -10.40 -4.60
C LEU A 141 -13.54 -10.49 -6.12
N MET A 142 -14.58 -10.36 -6.93
CA MET A 142 -14.45 -10.30 -8.40
C MET A 142 -13.77 -9.02 -8.89
N VAL A 143 -13.77 -7.91 -8.14
CA VAL A 143 -13.15 -6.66 -8.57
C VAL A 143 -11.65 -6.81 -8.81
N PRO A 144 -10.83 -7.28 -7.86
CA PRO A 144 -9.42 -7.56 -8.12
C PRO A 144 -9.19 -8.59 -9.23
N VAL A 145 -10.05 -9.60 -9.33
CA VAL A 145 -9.95 -10.63 -10.39
C VAL A 145 -10.18 -10.02 -11.77
N ILE A 146 -11.16 -9.15 -11.93
CA ILE A 146 -11.43 -8.45 -13.19
C ILE A 146 -10.24 -7.57 -13.57
N VAL A 147 -9.73 -6.77 -12.63
CA VAL A 147 -8.63 -5.83 -12.91
C VAL A 147 -7.35 -6.60 -13.24
N LEU A 148 -6.89 -7.45 -12.33
CA LEU A 148 -5.61 -8.15 -12.51
C LEU A 148 -5.69 -9.21 -13.62
N GLY A 149 -6.81 -9.95 -13.68
CA GLY A 149 -7.02 -10.94 -14.73
C GLY A 149 -7.11 -10.31 -16.13
N GLY A 150 -7.75 -9.15 -16.25
CA GLY A 150 -7.86 -8.41 -17.51
C GLY A 150 -6.51 -7.86 -17.97
N ILE A 151 -5.73 -7.28 -17.04
CA ILE A 151 -4.41 -6.70 -17.35
C ILE A 151 -3.40 -7.82 -17.66
N TYR A 152 -3.28 -8.83 -16.79
CA TYR A 152 -2.30 -9.91 -16.96
C TYR A 152 -2.66 -10.89 -18.07
N GLY A 153 -3.96 -11.03 -18.37
CA GLY A 153 -4.42 -11.76 -19.54
C GLY A 153 -4.19 -11.05 -20.86
N GLY A 154 -3.66 -9.82 -20.86
CA GLY A 154 -3.44 -9.01 -22.07
C GLY A 154 -4.72 -8.59 -22.79
N ILE A 155 -5.88 -8.72 -22.11
CA ILE A 155 -7.22 -8.44 -22.69
C ILE A 155 -7.53 -6.95 -22.59
N MET A 156 -7.02 -6.28 -21.54
CA MET A 156 -7.35 -4.89 -21.22
C MET A 156 -6.10 -4.11 -20.79
N THR A 157 -6.08 -2.84 -21.14
CA THR A 157 -5.14 -1.87 -20.55
C THR A 157 -5.54 -1.57 -19.10
N PRO A 158 -4.63 -1.08 -18.24
CA PRO A 158 -4.97 -0.68 -16.87
C PRO A 158 -6.12 0.32 -16.77
N THR A 159 -6.21 1.26 -17.72
CA THR A 159 -7.29 2.25 -17.78
C THR A 159 -8.64 1.62 -18.11
N GLU A 160 -8.69 0.70 -19.07
CA GLU A 160 -9.90 -0.03 -19.40
C GLU A 160 -10.35 -0.94 -18.26
N ALA A 161 -9.40 -1.64 -17.63
CA ALA A 161 -9.68 -2.48 -16.47
C ALA A 161 -10.27 -1.68 -15.30
N ALA A 162 -9.75 -0.47 -15.03
CA ALA A 162 -10.28 0.42 -14.02
C ALA A 162 -11.71 0.90 -14.34
N ALA A 163 -11.99 1.26 -15.61
CA ALA A 163 -13.32 1.65 -16.04
C ALA A 163 -14.33 0.51 -15.89
N ILE A 164 -13.96 -0.71 -16.30
CA ILE A 164 -14.81 -1.91 -16.18
C ILE A 164 -15.04 -2.25 -14.70
N ALA A 165 -14.01 -2.16 -13.85
CA ALA A 165 -14.14 -2.40 -12.42
C ALA A 165 -15.07 -1.38 -11.74
N ALA A 166 -14.98 -0.11 -12.10
CA ALA A 166 -15.87 0.94 -11.59
C ALA A 166 -17.33 0.68 -12.01
N PHE A 167 -17.55 0.35 -13.29
CA PHE A 167 -18.88 0.02 -13.79
C PHE A 167 -19.45 -1.25 -13.14
N TYR A 168 -18.63 -2.29 -12.99
CA TYR A 168 -18.98 -3.51 -12.28
C TYR A 168 -19.35 -3.22 -10.81
N GLY A 169 -18.52 -2.47 -10.08
CA GLY A 169 -18.79 -2.09 -8.69
C GLY A 169 -20.11 -1.30 -8.53
N MET A 170 -20.40 -0.42 -9.48
CA MET A 170 -21.67 0.31 -9.54
C MET A 170 -22.87 -0.63 -9.72
N ILE A 171 -22.80 -1.58 -10.66
CA ILE A 171 -23.87 -2.57 -10.88
C ILE A 171 -24.08 -3.43 -9.63
N VAL A 172 -23.00 -3.93 -9.03
CA VAL A 172 -23.05 -4.76 -7.83
C VAL A 172 -23.66 -3.99 -6.65
N GLY A 173 -23.22 -2.75 -6.42
CA GLY A 173 -23.70 -1.92 -5.31
C GLY A 173 -25.17 -1.50 -5.46
N LEU A 174 -25.62 -1.18 -6.68
CA LEU A 174 -26.98 -0.71 -6.93
C LEU A 174 -28.01 -1.86 -7.02
N PHE A 175 -27.65 -2.95 -7.71
CA PHE A 175 -28.62 -3.98 -8.08
C PHE A 175 -28.50 -5.28 -7.26
N LEU A 176 -27.26 -5.70 -6.91
CA LEU A 176 -27.07 -6.96 -6.19
C LEU A 176 -27.15 -6.78 -4.68
N TYR A 177 -26.30 -5.91 -4.13
CA TYR A 177 -26.34 -5.65 -2.68
C TYR A 177 -27.43 -4.68 -2.28
N ARG A 178 -27.88 -3.82 -3.20
CA ARG A 178 -28.93 -2.81 -2.96
C ARG A 178 -28.65 -1.90 -1.75
N GLU A 179 -27.40 -1.75 -1.40
CA GLU A 179 -26.95 -0.91 -0.27
C GLU A 179 -26.66 0.53 -0.71
N MET A 180 -26.55 0.74 -2.03
CA MET A 180 -26.24 2.03 -2.65
C MET A 180 -27.51 2.67 -3.19
N GLY A 181 -28.14 3.56 -2.39
CA GLY A 181 -29.21 4.42 -2.91
C GLY A 181 -28.64 5.53 -3.78
N VAL A 182 -29.50 6.16 -4.61
CA VAL A 182 -29.12 7.25 -5.54
C VAL A 182 -28.31 8.36 -4.86
N ARG A 183 -28.68 8.75 -3.64
CA ARG A 183 -27.97 9.78 -2.88
C ARG A 183 -26.52 9.37 -2.55
N ARG A 184 -26.29 8.11 -2.13
CA ARG A 184 -24.95 7.57 -1.85
C ARG A 184 -24.13 7.43 -3.14
N PHE A 185 -24.78 7.05 -4.22
CA PHE A 185 -24.14 6.98 -5.54
C PHE A 185 -23.66 8.37 -5.99
N CYS A 186 -24.52 9.39 -5.93
CA CYS A 186 -24.11 10.75 -6.26
C CYS A 186 -22.98 11.27 -5.36
N ALA A 187 -23.03 10.96 -4.06
CA ALA A 187 -21.94 11.33 -3.14
C ALA A 187 -20.61 10.65 -3.53
N ALA A 188 -20.63 9.36 -3.85
CA ALA A 188 -19.44 8.64 -4.32
C ALA A 188 -18.89 9.20 -5.64
N CYS A 189 -19.76 9.61 -6.57
CA CYS A 189 -19.34 10.27 -7.81
C CYS A 189 -18.66 11.62 -7.51
N VAL A 190 -19.20 12.44 -6.62
CA VAL A 190 -18.61 13.73 -6.24
C VAL A 190 -17.24 13.51 -5.59
N GLU A 191 -17.13 12.61 -4.63
CA GLU A 191 -15.85 12.26 -3.96
C GLU A 191 -14.82 11.75 -4.96
N SER A 192 -15.24 10.91 -5.92
CA SER A 192 -14.37 10.43 -6.99
C SER A 192 -13.90 11.58 -7.91
N CYS A 193 -14.77 12.52 -8.25
CA CYS A 193 -14.42 13.70 -9.03
C CYS A 193 -13.44 14.60 -8.28
N GLU A 194 -13.66 14.84 -6.98
CA GLU A 194 -12.74 15.63 -6.15
C GLU A 194 -11.34 14.99 -6.12
N THR A 195 -11.26 13.70 -5.83
CA THR A 195 -9.99 12.96 -5.79
C THR A 195 -9.28 12.98 -7.15
N SER A 196 -10.02 12.72 -8.24
CA SER A 196 -9.47 12.74 -9.59
C SER A 196 -8.98 14.14 -9.98
N SER A 197 -9.70 15.19 -9.61
CA SER A 197 -9.32 16.58 -9.88
C SER A 197 -8.02 16.95 -9.18
N ILE A 198 -7.83 16.54 -7.93
CA ILE A 198 -6.59 16.76 -7.18
C ILE A 198 -5.42 16.07 -7.89
N ILE A 199 -5.59 14.80 -8.30
CA ILE A 199 -4.54 14.04 -8.99
C ILE A 199 -4.20 14.69 -10.34
N ILE A 200 -5.19 15.10 -11.12
CA ILE A 200 -4.97 15.75 -12.42
C ILE A 200 -4.21 17.07 -12.26
N VAL A 201 -4.58 17.90 -11.30
CA VAL A 201 -3.88 19.16 -11.02
C VAL A 201 -2.45 18.91 -10.57
N LEU A 202 -2.24 17.95 -9.66
CA LEU A 202 -0.90 17.55 -9.23
C LEU A 202 -0.05 17.08 -10.41
N MET A 203 -0.58 16.22 -11.26
CA MET A 203 0.13 15.72 -12.45
C MET A 203 0.48 16.85 -13.44
N ALA A 204 -0.45 17.77 -13.69
CA ALA A 204 -0.22 18.91 -14.55
C ALA A 204 0.89 19.83 -14.02
N MET A 205 0.84 20.17 -12.72
CA MET A 205 1.86 21.00 -12.09
C MET A 205 3.22 20.32 -12.03
N ALA A 206 3.24 19.02 -11.78
CA ALA A 206 4.48 18.26 -11.76
C ALA A 206 5.10 18.09 -13.15
N THR A 207 4.30 17.94 -14.20
CA THR A 207 4.80 17.93 -15.57
C THR A 207 5.46 19.27 -15.91
N LEU A 208 4.82 20.38 -15.55
CA LEU A 208 5.40 21.70 -15.71
C LEU A 208 6.71 21.85 -14.91
N PHE A 209 6.69 21.45 -13.64
CA PHE A 209 7.87 21.47 -12.77
C PHE A 209 9.00 20.60 -13.34
N GLY A 210 8.67 19.36 -13.76
CA GLY A 210 9.63 18.44 -14.39
C GLY A 210 10.27 19.01 -15.66
N ASN A 211 9.49 19.69 -16.48
CA ASN A 211 10.01 20.37 -17.69
C ASN A 211 10.99 21.48 -17.32
N ILE A 212 10.64 22.33 -16.35
CA ILE A 212 11.54 23.40 -15.86
C ILE A 212 12.83 22.81 -15.31
N MET A 213 12.72 21.78 -14.48
CA MET A 213 13.88 21.07 -13.90
C MET A 213 14.79 20.49 -14.98
N THR A 214 14.20 19.98 -16.07
CA THR A 214 14.95 19.41 -17.20
C THR A 214 15.66 20.51 -18.00
N ILE A 215 14.99 21.65 -18.26
CA ILE A 215 15.57 22.79 -18.95
C ILE A 215 16.76 23.36 -18.17
N GLU A 216 16.64 23.46 -16.87
CA GLU A 216 17.70 23.98 -15.98
C GLU A 216 18.79 22.92 -15.64
N ASP A 217 18.72 21.73 -16.21
CA ASP A 217 19.61 20.57 -15.93
C ASP A 217 19.78 20.29 -14.42
N VAL A 218 18.73 20.50 -13.63
CA VAL A 218 18.77 20.28 -12.19
C VAL A 218 19.00 18.80 -11.86
N PRO A 219 18.29 17.83 -12.52
CA PRO A 219 18.55 16.39 -12.30
C PRO A 219 20.00 16.02 -12.61
N GLY A 220 20.57 16.54 -13.71
CA GLY A 220 21.98 16.32 -14.08
C GLY A 220 22.94 16.93 -13.04
N THR A 221 22.63 18.10 -12.52
CA THR A 221 23.44 18.75 -11.49
C THR A 221 23.41 17.97 -10.16
N ILE A 222 22.23 17.50 -9.75
CA ILE A 222 22.07 16.62 -8.57
C ILE A 222 22.80 15.30 -8.78
N ALA A 223 22.66 14.68 -9.96
CA ALA A 223 23.35 13.44 -10.30
C ALA A 223 24.87 13.62 -10.23
N ARG A 224 25.43 14.68 -10.85
CA ARG A 224 26.86 15.01 -10.77
C ARG A 224 27.31 15.27 -9.32
N GLY A 225 26.51 15.96 -8.52
CA GLY A 225 26.79 16.20 -7.11
C GLY A 225 26.86 14.91 -6.29
N ILE A 226 25.90 14.03 -6.46
CA ILE A 226 25.86 12.72 -5.77
C ILE A 226 26.98 11.80 -6.26
N LEU A 227 27.18 11.70 -7.58
CA LEU A 227 28.24 10.88 -8.17
C LEU A 227 29.65 11.44 -7.87
N GLY A 228 29.76 12.76 -7.65
CA GLY A 228 30.98 13.38 -7.16
C GLY A 228 31.33 13.05 -5.71
N LEU A 229 30.31 12.73 -4.89
CA LEU A 229 30.50 12.26 -3.52
C LEU A 229 30.81 10.77 -3.45
N THR A 230 30.15 9.98 -4.33
CA THR A 230 30.33 8.53 -4.37
C THR A 230 29.84 7.95 -5.71
N THR A 231 30.62 7.02 -6.24
CA THR A 231 30.22 6.20 -7.41
C THR A 231 29.62 4.85 -7.00
N SER A 232 29.55 4.60 -5.68
CA SER A 232 29.00 3.35 -5.18
C SER A 232 27.49 3.32 -5.29
N LYS A 233 26.96 2.43 -6.12
CA LYS A 233 25.52 2.16 -6.28
C LYS A 233 24.83 1.95 -4.92
N ILE A 234 25.50 1.25 -3.99
CA ILE A 234 24.95 0.93 -2.65
C ILE A 234 24.69 2.21 -1.87
N ILE A 235 25.66 3.13 -1.85
CA ILE A 235 25.56 4.37 -1.07
C ILE A 235 24.50 5.30 -1.69
N VAL A 236 24.48 5.43 -3.02
CA VAL A 236 23.49 6.25 -3.72
C VAL A 236 22.07 5.75 -3.42
N LEU A 237 21.82 4.45 -3.52
CA LEU A 237 20.51 3.87 -3.21
C LEU A 237 20.13 4.04 -1.73
N LEU A 238 21.10 3.94 -0.81
CA LEU A 238 20.85 4.17 0.60
C LEU A 238 20.44 5.63 0.86
N LEU A 239 21.15 6.60 0.28
CA LEU A 239 20.83 8.02 0.40
C LEU A 239 19.43 8.32 -0.15
N ILE A 240 19.08 7.75 -1.29
CA ILE A 240 17.76 7.90 -1.90
C ILE A 240 16.69 7.27 -1.00
N ASN A 241 16.92 6.07 -0.43
CA ASN A 241 15.98 5.45 0.50
C ASN A 241 15.74 6.31 1.74
N VAL A 242 16.79 6.89 2.32
CA VAL A 242 16.67 7.79 3.47
C VAL A 242 15.89 9.07 3.09
N LEU A 243 16.19 9.64 1.93
CA LEU A 243 15.47 10.81 1.43
C LEU A 243 13.97 10.51 1.24
N LEU A 244 13.65 9.41 0.55
CA LEU A 244 12.27 8.98 0.31
C LEU A 244 11.52 8.68 1.60
N LEU A 245 12.20 8.08 2.59
CA LEU A 245 11.61 7.82 3.89
C LEU A 245 11.25 9.12 4.60
N ILE A 246 12.18 10.09 4.64
CA ILE A 246 11.95 11.42 5.23
C ILE A 246 10.77 12.10 4.52
N VAL A 247 10.78 12.16 3.19
CA VAL A 247 9.69 12.77 2.42
C VAL A 247 8.37 12.07 2.69
N GLY A 248 8.35 10.73 2.68
CA GLY A 248 7.14 9.93 2.92
C GLY A 248 6.54 10.09 4.33
N THR A 249 7.29 10.59 5.32
CA THR A 249 6.73 10.91 6.64
C THR A 249 5.87 12.17 6.64
N PHE A 250 6.11 13.11 5.72
CA PHE A 250 5.47 14.43 5.69
C PHE A 250 4.52 14.63 4.52
N MET A 251 4.76 13.92 3.41
CA MET A 251 4.02 14.11 2.16
C MET A 251 3.14 12.89 1.84
N GLU A 252 2.05 13.18 1.18
CA GLU A 252 1.21 12.14 0.58
C GLU A 252 1.97 11.46 -0.59
N ALA A 253 1.83 10.13 -0.74
CA ALA A 253 2.65 9.36 -1.67
C ALA A 253 2.48 9.79 -3.14
N LEU A 254 1.27 10.12 -3.56
CA LEU A 254 1.01 10.49 -4.94
C LEU A 254 1.76 11.79 -5.29
N ALA A 255 1.69 12.79 -4.41
CA ALA A 255 2.42 14.04 -4.56
C ALA A 255 3.94 13.82 -4.54
N ALA A 256 4.43 13.00 -3.61
CA ALA A 256 5.85 12.68 -3.51
C ALA A 256 6.37 11.97 -4.77
N ILE A 257 5.64 11.00 -5.31
CA ILE A 257 6.00 10.29 -6.54
C ILE A 257 6.10 11.26 -7.70
N VAL A 258 5.09 12.09 -7.89
CA VAL A 258 4.99 13.01 -9.02
C VAL A 258 6.14 14.03 -9.02
N ILE A 259 6.51 14.53 -7.84
CA ILE A 259 7.60 15.51 -7.69
C ILE A 259 8.98 14.86 -7.78
N LEU A 260 9.18 13.73 -7.09
CA LEU A 260 10.50 13.14 -6.96
C LEU A 260 10.92 12.25 -8.13
N THR A 261 9.98 11.66 -8.86
CA THR A 261 10.29 10.78 -9.98
C THR A 261 11.15 11.48 -11.05
N PRO A 262 10.79 12.65 -11.60
CA PRO A 262 11.61 13.31 -12.60
C PRO A 262 12.98 13.75 -12.08
N ILE A 263 13.13 13.96 -10.79
CA ILE A 263 14.39 14.36 -10.16
C ILE A 263 15.31 13.15 -9.93
N LEU A 264 14.77 12.08 -9.34
CA LEU A 264 15.56 10.94 -8.89
C LEU A 264 15.77 9.88 -9.97
N LEU A 265 14.85 9.76 -10.94
CA LEU A 265 14.94 8.75 -12.00
C LEU A 265 16.25 8.85 -12.81
N PRO A 266 16.71 10.03 -13.27
CA PRO A 266 18.00 10.15 -13.95
C PRO A 266 19.20 9.76 -13.06
N VAL A 267 19.12 10.06 -11.75
CA VAL A 267 20.18 9.70 -10.78
C VAL A 267 20.32 8.19 -10.66
N VAL A 268 19.17 7.50 -10.45
CA VAL A 268 19.18 6.04 -10.25
C VAL A 268 19.51 5.27 -11.53
N THR A 269 19.07 5.75 -12.67
CA THR A 269 19.44 5.15 -13.97
C THR A 269 20.92 5.35 -14.27
N GLY A 270 21.51 6.47 -13.86
CA GLY A 270 22.95 6.73 -13.95
C GLY A 270 23.82 5.74 -13.17
N VAL A 271 23.29 5.14 -12.10
CA VAL A 271 23.98 4.05 -11.33
C VAL A 271 23.53 2.64 -11.74
N GLY A 272 22.84 2.50 -12.87
CA GLY A 272 22.44 1.21 -13.45
C GLY A 272 21.25 0.55 -12.72
N VAL A 273 20.29 1.35 -12.23
CA VAL A 273 18.99 0.87 -11.75
C VAL A 273 17.94 1.08 -12.81
N THR A 274 17.15 0.05 -13.12
CA THR A 274 16.08 0.16 -14.12
C THR A 274 14.92 1.03 -13.58
N PRO A 275 14.22 1.78 -14.45
CA PRO A 275 13.04 2.55 -14.02
C PRO A 275 11.97 1.70 -13.34
N LEU A 276 11.77 0.46 -13.80
CA LEU A 276 10.83 -0.49 -13.19
C LEU A 276 11.21 -0.83 -11.74
N HIS A 277 12.49 -1.16 -11.51
CA HIS A 277 12.99 -1.47 -10.16
C HIS A 277 12.88 -0.26 -9.23
N PHE A 278 13.20 0.93 -9.72
CA PHE A 278 13.06 2.16 -8.94
C PHE A 278 11.60 2.43 -8.56
N GLY A 279 10.64 2.09 -9.44
CA GLY A 279 9.22 2.20 -9.14
C GLY A 279 8.79 1.37 -7.91
N VAL A 280 9.34 0.17 -7.78
CA VAL A 280 9.10 -0.64 -6.58
C VAL A 280 9.74 0.00 -5.34
N ILE A 281 10.99 0.46 -5.46
CA ILE A 281 11.70 1.09 -4.34
C ILE A 281 10.93 2.31 -3.83
N ILE A 282 10.50 3.22 -4.69
CA ILE A 282 9.82 4.46 -4.29
C ILE A 282 8.47 4.16 -3.65
N VAL A 283 7.67 3.25 -4.23
CA VAL A 283 6.34 2.92 -3.69
C VAL A 283 6.45 2.21 -2.33
N VAL A 284 7.34 1.23 -2.20
CA VAL A 284 7.54 0.52 -0.92
C VAL A 284 8.06 1.47 0.15
N ASN A 285 8.99 2.36 -0.21
CA ASN A 285 9.57 3.32 0.72
C ASN A 285 8.52 4.32 1.24
N LEU A 286 7.74 4.93 0.33
CA LEU A 286 6.69 5.87 0.70
C LEU A 286 5.57 5.19 1.51
N ALA A 287 5.26 3.92 1.20
CA ALA A 287 4.32 3.16 2.02
C ALA A 287 4.83 2.97 3.46
N ILE A 288 6.13 2.77 3.67
CA ILE A 288 6.73 2.75 5.01
C ILE A 288 6.64 4.14 5.67
N GLY A 289 6.80 5.21 4.90
CA GLY A 289 6.61 6.58 5.36
C GLY A 289 5.24 6.80 6.02
N PHE A 290 4.19 6.15 5.54
CA PHE A 290 2.84 6.25 6.11
C PHE A 290 2.72 5.80 7.57
N ILE A 291 3.63 4.98 8.08
CA ILE A 291 3.65 4.57 9.49
C ILE A 291 4.86 5.10 10.24
N THR A 292 5.71 5.91 9.58
CA THR A 292 6.93 6.42 10.20
C THR A 292 6.66 7.76 10.90
N PRO A 293 6.99 7.89 12.20
CA PRO A 293 6.90 9.18 12.89
C PRO A 293 7.80 10.24 12.23
N PRO A 294 7.51 11.56 12.30
CA PRO A 294 6.58 12.21 13.24
C PRO A 294 5.10 12.26 12.80
N VAL A 295 4.78 12.22 11.50
CA VAL A 295 3.40 12.35 11.04
C VAL A 295 2.78 10.98 10.80
N GLY A 296 3.23 10.26 9.77
CA GLY A 296 2.74 8.94 9.41
C GLY A 296 1.22 8.90 9.21
N VAL A 297 0.73 9.17 8.01
CA VAL A 297 -0.71 9.36 7.73
C VAL A 297 -1.55 8.19 8.23
N ASN A 298 -1.07 6.95 8.08
CA ASN A 298 -1.77 5.76 8.57
C ASN A 298 -1.82 5.71 10.10
N LEU A 299 -0.76 6.16 10.79
CA LEU A 299 -0.75 6.27 12.25
C LEU A 299 -1.76 7.31 12.73
N PHE A 300 -1.85 8.43 12.02
CA PHE A 300 -2.79 9.48 12.34
C PHE A 300 -4.24 9.00 12.20
N VAL A 301 -4.56 8.33 11.09
CA VAL A 301 -5.89 7.74 10.88
C VAL A 301 -6.19 6.67 11.94
N ALA A 302 -5.23 5.78 12.23
CA ALA A 302 -5.39 4.76 13.26
C ALA A 302 -5.58 5.36 14.67
N SER A 303 -4.90 6.49 14.97
CA SER A 303 -5.07 7.26 16.21
C SER A 303 -6.50 7.80 16.35
N GLY A 304 -7.05 8.36 15.27
CA GLY A 304 -8.44 8.85 15.21
C GLY A 304 -9.46 7.74 15.43
N VAL A 305 -9.31 6.64 14.68
CA VAL A 305 -10.21 5.46 14.77
C VAL A 305 -10.12 4.81 16.17
N ALA A 306 -8.91 4.63 16.68
CA ALA A 306 -8.69 4.05 18.01
C ALA A 306 -9.01 5.02 19.15
N ARG A 307 -9.17 6.31 18.89
CA ARG A 307 -9.23 7.35 19.94
C ARG A 307 -8.09 7.18 20.97
N ALA A 308 -6.86 7.08 20.47
CA ALA A 308 -5.68 6.77 21.26
C ALA A 308 -4.54 7.71 20.90
N ARG A 309 -3.59 7.95 21.82
CA ARG A 309 -2.48 8.88 21.63
C ARG A 309 -1.52 8.38 20.56
N LEU A 310 -1.22 9.24 19.59
CA LEU A 310 -0.34 8.95 18.44
C LEU A 310 1.05 8.46 18.89
N GLU A 311 1.64 9.09 19.89
CA GLU A 311 3.00 8.78 20.37
C GLU A 311 3.11 7.33 20.87
N ARG A 312 2.07 6.82 21.54
CA ARG A 312 2.05 5.42 22.01
C ARG A 312 1.86 4.43 20.88
N ILE A 313 1.02 4.78 19.90
CA ILE A 313 0.83 3.96 18.70
C ILE A 313 2.13 3.90 17.91
N SER A 314 2.80 5.03 17.73
CA SER A 314 4.10 5.15 17.06
C SER A 314 5.16 4.27 17.72
N GLY A 315 5.24 4.29 19.06
CA GLY A 315 6.16 3.42 19.81
C GLY A 315 5.91 1.93 19.56
N MET A 316 4.64 1.52 19.43
CA MET A 316 4.29 0.14 19.09
C MET A 316 4.53 -0.22 17.61
N ALA A 317 4.55 0.78 16.72
CA ALA A 317 4.83 0.60 15.31
C ALA A 317 6.34 0.46 15.00
N LEU A 318 7.25 0.96 15.84
CA LEU A 318 8.69 0.95 15.58
C LEU A 318 9.25 -0.43 15.17
N PRO A 319 8.95 -1.55 15.85
CA PRO A 319 9.45 -2.84 15.42
C PRO A 319 8.90 -3.28 14.06
N MET A 320 7.65 -2.88 13.74
CA MET A 320 7.04 -3.18 12.44
C MET A 320 7.72 -2.37 11.34
N ILE A 321 8.03 -1.09 11.60
CA ILE A 321 8.78 -0.22 10.69
C ILE A 321 10.17 -0.82 10.42
N ALA A 322 10.89 -1.26 11.45
CA ALA A 322 12.21 -1.87 11.30
C ALA A 322 12.17 -3.12 10.39
N LEU A 323 11.13 -3.95 10.54
CA LEU A 323 10.94 -5.13 9.69
C LEU A 323 10.59 -4.74 8.24
N MET A 324 9.78 -3.72 8.03
CA MET A 324 9.46 -3.21 6.69
C MET A 324 10.69 -2.60 6.02
N LEU A 325 11.52 -1.88 6.78
CA LEU A 325 12.80 -1.36 6.29
C LEU A 325 13.75 -2.50 5.88
N LEU A 326 13.76 -3.61 6.61
CA LEU A 326 14.52 -4.79 6.20
C LEU A 326 14.05 -5.32 4.83
N VAL A 327 12.74 -5.44 4.63
CA VAL A 327 12.18 -5.86 3.33
C VAL A 327 12.53 -4.84 2.24
N LEU A 328 12.44 -3.54 2.52
CA LEU A 328 12.84 -2.49 1.59
C LEU A 328 14.31 -2.63 1.17
N LEU A 329 15.22 -2.86 2.11
CA LEU A 329 16.65 -3.06 1.80
C LEU A 329 16.85 -4.29 0.93
N ILE A 330 16.17 -5.40 1.22
CA ILE A 330 16.20 -6.61 0.38
C ILE A 330 15.73 -6.26 -1.04
N CYS A 331 14.60 -5.61 -1.20
CA CYS A 331 14.08 -5.21 -2.51
C CYS A 331 14.98 -4.20 -3.24
N THR A 332 15.66 -3.31 -2.50
CA THR A 332 16.56 -2.30 -3.06
C THR A 332 17.84 -2.92 -3.62
N TYR A 333 18.47 -3.83 -2.85
CA TYR A 333 19.78 -4.38 -3.21
C TYR A 333 19.73 -5.69 -3.97
N LEU A 334 18.60 -6.39 -3.95
CA LEU A 334 18.36 -7.64 -4.67
C LEU A 334 17.24 -7.44 -5.71
N PRO A 335 17.54 -6.82 -6.88
CA PRO A 335 16.54 -6.54 -7.91
C PRO A 335 15.82 -7.78 -8.42
N GLN A 336 16.45 -8.94 -8.29
CA GLN A 336 15.86 -10.23 -8.64
C GLN A 336 14.61 -10.55 -7.80
N VAL A 337 14.49 -10.03 -6.57
CA VAL A 337 13.36 -10.30 -5.68
C VAL A 337 12.08 -9.62 -6.20
N PRO A 338 12.01 -8.30 -6.38
CA PRO A 338 10.81 -7.66 -6.90
C PRO A 338 10.55 -7.94 -8.38
N LEU A 339 11.58 -8.24 -9.17
CA LEU A 339 11.45 -8.46 -10.61
C LEU A 339 11.31 -9.93 -11.02
N CYS A 340 11.27 -10.87 -10.07
CA CYS A 340 11.25 -12.32 -10.36
C CYS A 340 10.02 -12.77 -11.16
N ILE A 341 8.89 -12.05 -11.07
CA ILE A 341 7.64 -12.37 -11.79
C ILE A 341 7.60 -11.69 -13.16
N VAL A 342 8.29 -10.57 -13.30
CA VAL A 342 8.38 -9.85 -14.58
C VAL A 342 9.38 -10.60 -15.45
N GLY A 343 8.86 -11.32 -16.47
CA GLY A 343 9.73 -12.03 -17.42
C GLY A 343 10.72 -11.06 -18.07
N HIS A 344 11.94 -11.51 -18.24
CA HIS A 344 12.93 -10.78 -19.03
C HIS A 344 12.41 -10.66 -20.48
N HIS A 345 11.85 -9.51 -20.82
CA HIS A 345 11.64 -9.07 -22.19
C HIS A 345 12.61 -7.96 -22.52
#